data_667d337143688c6d5e59aebfa1743027
#
_entry.id   667d337143688c6d5e59aebfa1743027
#
_cell.length_a   1.000
_cell.length_b   1.000
_cell.length_c   1.000
_cell.angle_alpha   90.00
_cell.angle_beta   90.00
_cell.angle_gamma   90.00
#
_symmetry.space_group_name_H-M   'P 1'
#
loop_
_entity.id
_entity.type
_entity.pdbx_description
1 polymer ?
#
loop_
_entity_poly.entity_id
_entity_poly.type
_entity_poly.pdbx_seq_one_letter_code
_entity_poly.pdbx_strand_id
1 'polypeptide(L)'
;MLAYGHEWNSEDQLPLTLQEVSLDCSREELDLLIEFLQDVRAEAAGEKLDSLSHWHFRDWSPDWTNRHSDFIILLSDHHVWTKETD
;
A
#
# COMPACT_ATOMS: atom_id res chain seq x y z
N MET A 1 10.18 -0.51 -7.23
CA MET A 1 8.96 -0.20 -6.46
C MET A 1 8.53 1.23 -6.75
N LEU A 2 7.28 1.43 -7.01
CA LEU A 2 6.72 2.76 -7.25
C LEU A 2 5.61 3.03 -6.24
N ALA A 3 5.49 4.28 -5.83
CA ALA A 3 4.45 4.71 -4.92
C ALA A 3 3.55 5.72 -5.62
N TYR A 4 2.25 5.57 -5.43
CA TYR A 4 1.23 6.45 -5.98
C TYR A 4 0.39 7.01 -4.85
N GLY A 5 -0.22 8.16 -5.05
CA GLY A 5 -1.07 8.75 -4.05
C GLY A 5 -2.12 9.67 -4.63
N HIS A 6 -3.14 9.94 -3.83
CA HIS A 6 -4.21 10.87 -4.14
C HIS A 6 -4.35 11.88 -3.01
N GLU A 7 -4.64 13.12 -3.35
CA GLU A 7 -4.92 14.14 -2.35
C GLU A 7 -6.31 13.95 -1.74
N TRP A 8 -6.47 14.44 -0.50
CA TRP A 8 -7.79 14.49 0.12
C TRP A 8 -8.75 15.32 -0.75
N ASN A 9 -9.95 14.81 -0.93
CA ASN A 9 -11.02 15.50 -1.66
C ASN A 9 -10.64 15.90 -3.08
N SER A 10 -9.68 15.22 -3.67
CA SER A 10 -9.31 15.46 -5.05
C SER A 10 -10.43 14.99 -5.99
N GLU A 11 -10.82 15.85 -6.93
CA GLU A 11 -11.76 15.48 -7.98
C GLU A 11 -11.06 14.74 -9.12
N ASP A 12 -9.75 14.88 -9.19
CA ASP A 12 -8.94 14.18 -10.16
C ASP A 12 -8.77 12.73 -9.73
N GLN A 13 -9.16 11.80 -10.59
CA GLN A 13 -9.07 10.38 -10.30
C GLN A 13 -7.71 9.78 -10.64
N LEU A 14 -6.82 10.57 -11.24
CA LEU A 14 -5.50 10.09 -11.61
C LEU A 14 -4.56 10.12 -10.40
N PRO A 15 -3.84 9.03 -10.13
CA PRO A 15 -2.89 9.03 -9.02
C PRO A 15 -1.64 9.84 -9.36
N LEU A 16 -1.05 10.44 -8.33
CA LEU A 16 0.25 11.09 -8.44
C LEU A 16 1.34 10.03 -8.23
N THR A 17 2.35 10.05 -9.08
CA THR A 17 3.54 9.24 -8.85
C THR A 17 4.43 9.96 -7.87
N LEU A 18 4.74 9.30 -6.75
CA LEU A 18 5.44 9.94 -5.64
C LEU A 18 6.92 9.62 -5.67
N GLN A 19 7.73 10.64 -5.44
CA GLN A 19 9.18 10.48 -5.29
C GLN A 19 9.50 9.83 -3.94
N GLU A 20 8.75 10.19 -2.91
CA GLU A 20 8.90 9.64 -1.57
C GLU A 20 7.55 9.61 -0.87
N VAL A 21 7.46 8.77 0.14
CA VAL A 21 6.26 8.62 0.96
C VAL A 21 6.67 8.78 2.42
N SER A 22 5.93 9.60 3.15
CA SER A 22 6.09 9.74 4.60
C SER A 22 4.80 9.34 5.27
N LEU A 23 4.89 8.45 6.24
CA LEU A 23 3.76 8.02 7.04
C LEU A 23 3.92 8.59 8.44
N ASP A 24 3.04 9.52 8.80
CA ASP A 24 3.04 10.10 10.14
C ASP A 24 2.11 9.25 11.01
N CYS A 25 2.70 8.46 11.87
CA CYS A 25 1.94 7.49 12.64
C CYS A 25 2.54 7.30 14.05
N SER A 26 1.72 6.78 14.95
CA SER A 26 2.17 6.40 16.28
C SER A 26 2.90 5.06 16.24
N ARG A 27 3.51 4.67 17.38
CA ARG A 27 4.12 3.36 17.50
C ARG A 27 3.10 2.24 17.32
N GLU A 28 1.91 2.42 17.87
CA GLU A 28 0.83 1.44 17.77
C GLU A 28 0.36 1.30 16.33
N GLU A 29 0.24 2.41 15.62
CA GLU A 29 -0.11 2.38 14.21
C GLU A 29 0.98 1.73 13.37
N LEU A 30 2.25 1.97 13.71
CA LEU A 30 3.35 1.30 13.03
C LEU A 30 3.28 -0.20 13.22
N ASP A 31 2.97 -0.67 14.43
CA ASP A 31 2.80 -2.09 14.69
C ASP A 31 1.67 -2.69 13.86
N LEU A 32 0.56 -1.97 13.74
CA LEU A 32 -0.56 -2.41 12.90
C LEU A 32 -0.18 -2.49 11.43
N LEU A 33 0.60 -1.52 10.94
CA LEU A 33 1.08 -1.56 9.56
C LEU A 33 1.98 -2.78 9.32
N ILE A 34 2.84 -3.09 10.28
CA ILE A 34 3.71 -4.27 10.17
C ILE A 34 2.86 -5.54 10.11
N GLU A 35 1.85 -5.66 10.99
CA GLU A 35 0.95 -6.81 10.98
C GLU A 35 0.19 -6.92 9.66
N PHE A 36 -0.30 -5.80 9.15
CA PHE A 36 -0.97 -5.77 7.86
C PHE A 36 -0.07 -6.28 6.74
N LEU A 37 1.17 -5.79 6.69
CA LEU A 37 2.13 -6.21 5.66
C LEU A 37 2.46 -7.70 5.78
N GLN A 38 2.57 -8.22 7.00
CA GLN A 38 2.78 -9.64 7.22
C GLN A 38 1.61 -10.47 6.71
N ASP A 39 0.39 -10.02 6.96
CA ASP A 39 -0.82 -10.71 6.49
C ASP A 39 -0.94 -10.67 4.97
N VAL A 40 -0.61 -9.53 4.35
CA VAL A 40 -0.58 -9.42 2.89
C VAL A 40 0.40 -10.42 2.31
N ARG A 41 1.59 -10.50 2.89
CA ARG A 41 2.62 -11.45 2.42
C ARG A 41 2.14 -12.88 2.55
N ALA A 42 1.49 -13.21 3.66
CA ALA A 42 0.98 -14.56 3.89
C ALA A 42 -0.13 -14.93 2.91
N GLU A 43 -1.06 -14.02 2.67
CA GLU A 43 -2.15 -14.26 1.72
C GLU A 43 -1.65 -14.37 0.29
N ALA A 44 -0.64 -13.58 -0.07
CA ALA A 44 -0.10 -13.59 -1.43
C ALA A 44 0.77 -14.83 -1.71
N ALA A 45 1.26 -15.49 -0.66
CA ALA A 45 2.15 -16.64 -0.83
C ALA A 45 1.45 -17.80 -1.53
N GLY A 46 2.05 -18.28 -2.59
CA GLY A 46 1.52 -19.41 -3.34
C GLY A 46 0.40 -19.08 -4.31
N GLU A 47 -0.03 -17.85 -4.38
CA GLU A 47 -1.04 -17.41 -5.32
C GLU A 47 -0.41 -16.84 -6.58
N LYS A 48 -1.12 -16.98 -7.69
CA LYS A 48 -0.74 -16.32 -8.92
C LYS A 48 -1.29 -14.89 -8.88
N LEU A 49 -0.39 -13.92 -8.87
CA LEU A 49 -0.75 -12.51 -8.79
C LEU A 49 -1.02 -11.94 -10.20
N ASP A 50 -2.02 -11.10 -10.30
CA ASP A 50 -2.32 -10.37 -11.52
C ASP A 50 -2.28 -8.88 -11.26
N SER A 51 -2.57 -8.07 -12.27
CA SER A 51 -2.50 -6.62 -12.15
C SER A 51 -3.58 -6.02 -11.26
N LEU A 52 -4.53 -6.83 -10.82
CA LEU A 52 -5.62 -6.38 -9.95
C LEU A 52 -5.42 -6.81 -8.49
N SER A 53 -4.35 -7.55 -8.20
CA SER A 53 -4.08 -8.02 -6.84
C SER A 53 -3.72 -6.84 -5.95
N HIS A 54 -4.56 -6.54 -4.97
CA HIS A 54 -4.31 -5.43 -4.05
C HIS A 54 -5.00 -5.67 -2.71
N TRP A 55 -4.47 -5.02 -1.68
CA TRP A 55 -4.97 -5.10 -0.32
C TRP A 55 -5.03 -3.70 0.26
N HIS A 56 -6.17 -3.38 0.89
CA HIS A 56 -6.40 -2.08 1.54
C HIS A 56 -6.24 -2.21 3.05
N PHE A 57 -5.45 -1.35 3.65
CA PHE A 57 -5.34 -1.28 5.10
C PHE A 57 -6.69 -0.97 5.73
N ARG A 58 -7.47 -0.14 5.10
CA ARG A 58 -8.82 0.25 5.56
C ARG A 58 -9.74 -0.96 5.72
N ASP A 59 -9.63 -1.96 4.84
CA ASP A 59 -10.45 -3.17 4.90
C ASP A 59 -9.93 -4.16 5.94
N TRP A 60 -8.64 -4.07 6.23
CA TRP A 60 -7.98 -4.97 7.17
C TRP A 60 -8.14 -4.51 8.62
N SER A 61 -8.07 -3.21 8.87
CA SER A 61 -8.10 -2.66 10.23
C SER A 61 -9.52 -2.31 10.65
N PRO A 62 -10.06 -2.91 11.71
CA PRO A 62 -11.41 -2.60 12.18
C PRO A 62 -11.55 -1.20 12.77
N ASP A 63 -10.45 -0.58 13.14
CA ASP A 63 -10.45 0.76 13.75
C ASP A 63 -10.24 1.88 12.74
N TRP A 64 -10.06 1.53 11.46
CA TRP A 64 -9.88 2.54 10.44
C TRP A 64 -11.17 3.35 10.24
N THR A 65 -11.03 4.67 10.12
CA THR A 65 -12.12 5.58 9.80
C THR A 65 -11.72 6.45 8.62
N ASN A 66 -12.70 7.15 8.04
CA ASN A 66 -12.45 8.02 6.89
C ASN A 66 -11.60 9.26 7.21
N ARG A 67 -11.19 9.42 8.46
CA ARG A 67 -10.23 10.45 8.88
C ARG A 67 -8.78 10.02 8.67
N HIS A 68 -8.57 8.73 8.45
CA HIS A 68 -7.25 8.16 8.23
C HIS A 68 -6.99 8.00 6.75
N SER A 69 -5.74 8.09 6.37
CA SER A 69 -5.34 7.72 5.01
C SER A 69 -5.44 6.21 4.85
N ASP A 70 -5.85 5.76 3.67
CA ASP A 70 -5.77 4.35 3.35
C ASP A 70 -4.36 4.03 2.87
N PHE A 71 -3.92 2.83 3.14
CA PHE A 71 -2.62 2.33 2.70
C PHE A 71 -2.87 1.08 1.88
N ILE A 72 -2.46 1.11 0.62
CA ILE A 72 -2.79 0.05 -0.33
C ILE A 72 -1.51 -0.62 -0.81
N ILE A 73 -1.49 -1.95 -0.77
CA ILE A 73 -0.42 -2.73 -1.35
C ILE A 73 -0.91 -3.32 -2.68
N LEU A 74 -0.18 -3.03 -3.73
CA LEU A 74 -0.40 -3.60 -5.05
C LEU A 74 0.73 -4.58 -5.31
N LEU A 75 0.39 -5.85 -5.49
CA LEU A 75 1.38 -6.88 -5.80
C LEU A 75 1.14 -7.45 -7.18
N SER A 76 2.24 -7.68 -7.87
CA SER A 76 2.21 -8.38 -9.14
C SER A 76 3.50 -9.16 -9.28
N ASP A 77 3.53 -10.13 -10.18
CA ASP A 77 4.75 -10.85 -10.51
C ASP A 77 5.69 -10.01 -11.37
N HIS A 78 5.20 -8.85 -11.82
CA HIS A 78 6.00 -7.94 -12.62
C HIS A 78 7.02 -7.23 -11.74
N HIS A 79 8.28 -7.43 -12.02
CA HIS A 79 9.37 -6.85 -11.25
C HIS A 79 9.72 -5.46 -11.77
N VAL A 80 9.51 -4.44 -10.93
CA VAL A 80 9.80 -3.05 -11.29
C VAL A 80 11.07 -2.50 -10.64
N TRP A 81 11.65 -3.27 -9.74
CA TRP A 81 12.90 -2.89 -9.09
C TRP A 81 14.07 -3.57 -9.80
N THR A 82 15.06 -2.79 -10.25
CA THR A 82 16.26 -3.33 -10.82
C THR A 82 17.48 -2.71 -10.17
N LYS A 83 18.51 -3.50 -9.93
CA LYS A 83 19.74 -3.02 -9.31
C LYS A 83 20.65 -2.31 -10.29
N GLU A 84 20.55 -2.67 -11.54
CA GLU A 84 21.41 -2.14 -12.60
C GLU A 84 21.01 -0.74 -13.03
N THR A 85 19.95 -0.21 -12.47
CA THR A 85 19.54 1.17 -12.76
C THR A 85 20.35 2.21 -12.02
N ASP A 86 21.21 1.79 -11.16
CA ASP A 86 22.03 2.70 -10.35
C ASP A 86 23.11 3.39 -11.17
#